data_a9a495a0faa64515610d81048de90cec
#
_entry.id   a9a495a0faa64515610d81048de90cec
#
_cell.length_a   1.000
_cell.length_b   1.000
_cell.length_c   1.000
_cell.angle_alpha   90.00
_cell.angle_beta   90.00
_cell.angle_gamma   90.00
#
_symmetry.space_group_name_H-M   'P 1'
#
loop_
_entity.id
_entity.type
_entity.pdbx_description
1 polymer ?
#
loop_
_entity_poly.entity_id
_entity_poly.type
_entity_poly.pdbx_seq_one_letter_code
_entity_poly.pdbx_strand_id
1 'polypeptide(L)'
;IIANKYGVSVDALMQANHLNGYLIMPNQILTIPNGGSGSGSGGTATQTSGNYTSPSFNHQNLYTEGQCTWYVFDKRSQAGKPISTYWSDAKYWASNAANDGYQVDNTPSVGAIMQSTPGPYGHVAYVERINGDGSILISEMNYANGPYNMNYRTIPASEVSSYAFIH
;
A
#
# COMPACT_ATOMS: atom_id res chain seq x y z
N ILE A 1 12.38 -2.85 13.98
CA ILE A 1 12.02 -4.03 13.17
C ILE A 1 13.22 -4.38 12.31
N ILE A 2 13.54 -5.68 12.17
CA ILE A 2 14.76 -6.16 11.47
C ILE A 2 14.80 -5.64 10.02
N ALA A 3 13.71 -5.76 9.28
CA ALA A 3 13.63 -5.30 7.90
C ALA A 3 14.06 -3.84 7.72
N ASN A 4 13.57 -2.93 8.56
CA ASN A 4 13.95 -1.51 8.52
C ASN A 4 15.44 -1.29 8.82
N LYS A 5 16.05 -2.10 9.70
CA LYS A 5 17.47 -1.99 10.03
C LYS A 5 18.36 -2.31 8.83
N TYR A 6 17.92 -3.19 7.95
CA TYR A 6 18.70 -3.65 6.79
C TYR A 6 18.19 -3.07 5.47
N GLY A 7 17.23 -2.13 5.50
CA GLY A 7 16.72 -1.45 4.30
C GLY A 7 16.00 -2.36 3.31
N VAL A 8 15.36 -3.42 3.81
CA VAL A 8 14.57 -4.35 2.99
C VAL A 8 13.10 -4.31 3.42
N SER A 9 12.19 -4.68 2.52
CA SER A 9 10.79 -4.83 2.90
C SER A 9 10.59 -6.05 3.81
N VAL A 10 9.57 -6.02 4.64
CA VAL A 10 9.22 -7.18 5.48
C VAL A 10 8.88 -8.39 4.62
N ASP A 11 8.16 -8.16 3.52
CA ASP A 11 7.80 -9.22 2.57
C ASP A 11 9.02 -9.87 1.92
N ALA A 12 9.96 -9.05 1.43
CA ALA A 12 11.20 -9.57 0.84
C ALA A 12 12.00 -10.39 1.87
N LEU A 13 12.06 -9.92 3.12
CA LEU A 13 12.72 -10.66 4.20
C LEU A 13 12.00 -11.98 4.49
N MET A 14 10.68 -11.97 4.53
CA MET A 14 9.88 -13.18 4.79
C MET A 14 9.99 -14.19 3.65
N GLN A 15 9.91 -13.74 2.40
CA GLN A 15 10.07 -14.61 1.22
C GLN A 15 11.45 -15.27 1.17
N ALA A 16 12.51 -14.49 1.40
CA ALA A 16 13.89 -15.01 1.41
C ALA A 16 14.15 -16.07 2.49
N ASN A 17 13.31 -16.09 3.52
CA ASN A 17 13.44 -16.99 4.67
C ASN A 17 12.29 -18.00 4.79
N HIS A 18 11.40 -18.07 3.79
CA HIS A 18 10.23 -18.96 3.77
C HIS A 18 9.36 -18.85 5.04
N LEU A 19 9.23 -17.62 5.57
CA LEU A 19 8.45 -17.38 6.77
C LEU A 19 6.96 -17.26 6.43
N ASN A 20 6.14 -18.02 7.16
CA ASN A 20 4.68 -18.01 7.02
C ASN A 20 3.99 -17.08 8.04
N GLY A 21 4.77 -16.24 8.75
CA GLY A 21 4.27 -15.33 9.77
C GLY A 21 5.40 -14.52 10.42
N TYR A 22 5.03 -13.61 11.30
CA TYR A 22 5.99 -12.70 11.97
C TYR A 22 6.80 -13.35 13.08
N LEU A 23 6.46 -14.58 13.49
CA LEU A 23 7.14 -15.24 14.58
C LEU A 23 8.51 -15.72 14.13
N ILE A 24 9.56 -15.12 14.69
CA ILE A 24 10.94 -15.57 14.57
C ILE A 24 11.43 -16.04 15.93
N MET A 25 12.23 -17.09 15.92
CA MET A 25 12.78 -17.66 17.16
C MET A 25 14.06 -16.94 17.56
N PRO A 26 14.37 -16.85 18.87
CA PRO A 26 15.68 -16.38 19.30
C PRO A 26 16.80 -17.18 18.63
N ASN A 27 17.82 -16.47 18.13
CA ASN A 27 18.96 -17.03 17.40
C ASN A 27 18.63 -17.64 16.02
N GLN A 28 17.44 -17.41 15.47
CA GLN A 28 17.13 -17.80 14.10
C GLN A 28 17.97 -16.97 13.11
N ILE A 29 18.68 -17.66 12.21
CA ILE A 29 19.44 -17.00 11.14
C ILE A 29 18.47 -16.56 10.06
N LEU A 30 18.51 -15.29 9.69
CA LEU A 30 17.70 -14.73 8.61
C LEU A 30 18.60 -14.31 7.45
N THR A 31 18.24 -14.75 6.25
CA THR A 31 18.82 -14.28 5.00
C THR A 31 18.25 -12.90 4.68
N ILE A 32 19.11 -11.90 4.53
CA ILE A 32 18.70 -10.56 4.12
C ILE A 32 18.79 -10.50 2.58
N PRO A 33 17.68 -10.44 1.85
CA PRO A 33 17.72 -10.33 0.41
C PRO A 33 18.29 -8.97 0.02
N ASN A 34 19.21 -8.94 -0.92
CA ASN A 34 19.83 -7.72 -1.45
C ASN A 34 20.34 -6.73 -0.39
N GLY A 35 20.99 -7.24 0.65
CA GLY A 35 21.75 -6.44 1.59
C GLY A 35 22.95 -5.76 0.92
N GLY A 36 22.68 -4.92 -0.04
CA GLY A 36 23.65 -4.05 -0.69
C GLY A 36 23.80 -2.77 0.12
N SER A 37 25.01 -2.47 0.51
CA SER A 37 25.42 -1.19 1.08
C SER A 37 25.00 -0.08 0.12
N GLY A 38 23.88 0.59 0.41
CA GLY A 38 23.37 1.67 -0.41
C GLY A 38 24.07 2.97 -0.07
N SER A 39 25.06 3.36 -0.85
CA SER A 39 25.48 4.75 -0.95
C SER A 39 24.51 5.45 -1.88
N GLY A 40 23.84 6.52 -1.37
CA GLY A 40 22.92 7.30 -2.15
C GLY A 40 23.58 8.01 -3.32
N SER A 41 22.85 8.08 -4.42
CA SER A 41 23.01 9.16 -5.39
C SER A 41 21.67 9.45 -6.01
N GLY A 42 21.24 10.70 -5.91
CA GLY A 42 20.04 11.20 -6.52
C GLY A 42 20.08 10.99 -8.03
N GLY A 43 19.20 10.19 -8.52
CA GLY A 43 18.95 9.99 -9.94
C GLY A 43 17.61 10.63 -10.30
N THR A 44 17.67 11.64 -11.14
CA THR A 44 16.52 12.23 -11.84
C THR A 44 15.72 11.13 -12.51
N ALA A 45 14.46 10.97 -12.12
CA ALA A 45 13.56 9.99 -12.73
C ALA A 45 13.29 10.39 -14.18
N THR A 46 14.00 9.77 -15.11
CA THR A 46 13.60 9.76 -16.51
C THR A 46 12.45 8.77 -16.63
N GLN A 47 11.26 9.25 -16.95
CA GLN A 47 10.13 8.40 -17.29
C GLN A 47 10.47 7.59 -18.54
N THR A 48 10.91 6.38 -18.36
CA THR A 48 10.91 5.38 -19.42
C THR A 48 9.56 4.70 -19.36
N SER A 49 8.76 4.84 -20.42
CA SER A 49 7.54 4.06 -20.64
C SER A 49 7.89 2.58 -20.84
N GLY A 50 8.40 1.96 -19.80
CA GLY A 50 8.50 0.51 -19.68
C GLY A 50 7.21 0.01 -19.03
N ASN A 51 6.69 -1.11 -19.49
CA ASN A 51 5.51 -1.76 -18.92
C ASN A 51 5.70 -1.94 -17.40
N TYR A 52 5.18 -1.01 -16.62
CA TYR A 52 5.11 -1.18 -15.17
C TYR A 52 4.15 -2.34 -14.88
N THR A 53 4.64 -3.34 -14.21
CA THR A 53 3.82 -4.43 -13.68
C THR A 53 3.79 -4.29 -12.16
N SER A 54 2.62 -4.08 -11.61
CA SER A 54 2.41 -4.01 -10.17
C SER A 54 2.87 -5.31 -9.51
N PRO A 55 3.57 -5.27 -8.39
CA PRO A 55 3.85 -6.45 -7.60
C PRO A 55 2.57 -7.20 -7.25
N SER A 56 2.68 -8.49 -6.96
CA SER A 56 1.55 -9.33 -6.57
C SER A 56 1.94 -10.16 -5.37
N PHE A 57 1.10 -10.14 -4.34
CA PHE A 57 1.31 -10.88 -3.10
C PHE A 57 0.18 -11.90 -2.90
N ASN A 58 0.51 -13.08 -2.43
CA ASN A 58 -0.47 -14.11 -2.05
C ASN A 58 -0.60 -14.17 -0.52
N HIS A 59 -1.02 -13.05 0.07
CA HIS A 59 -1.18 -12.92 1.50
C HIS A 59 -2.65 -13.08 1.92
N GLN A 60 -2.85 -13.64 3.11
CA GLN A 60 -4.14 -13.54 3.79
C GLN A 60 -4.31 -12.11 4.31
N ASN A 61 -5.55 -11.67 4.42
CA ASN A 61 -5.87 -10.40 5.04
C ASN A 61 -5.69 -10.47 6.56
N LEU A 62 -4.59 -9.92 7.06
CA LEU A 62 -4.28 -9.87 8.50
C LEU A 62 -4.57 -8.49 9.11
N TYR A 63 -5.12 -7.56 8.34
CA TYR A 63 -5.57 -6.29 8.88
C TYR A 63 -6.77 -6.49 9.81
N THR A 64 -6.95 -5.57 10.73
CA THR A 64 -8.09 -5.62 11.66
C THR A 64 -9.39 -5.51 10.89
N GLU A 65 -10.24 -6.52 11.03
CA GLU A 65 -11.52 -6.62 10.35
C GLU A 65 -12.41 -5.40 10.64
N GLY A 66 -13.12 -4.92 9.62
CA GLY A 66 -13.98 -3.74 9.74
C GLY A 66 -13.24 -2.41 9.62
N GLN A 67 -11.92 -2.38 9.44
CA GLN A 67 -11.13 -1.18 9.25
C GLN A 67 -10.93 -0.83 7.76
N CYS A 68 -10.51 0.40 7.48
CA CYS A 68 -10.25 0.84 6.10
C CYS A 68 -9.17 0.00 5.40
N THR A 69 -8.12 -0.39 6.12
CA THR A 69 -7.04 -1.23 5.62
C THR A 69 -7.52 -2.62 5.25
N TRP A 70 -8.33 -3.26 6.09
CA TRP A 70 -8.94 -4.56 5.82
C TRP A 70 -9.82 -4.51 4.57
N TYR A 71 -10.68 -3.49 4.47
CA TYR A 71 -11.58 -3.31 3.34
C TYR A 71 -10.84 -3.13 2.01
N VAL A 72 -9.82 -2.25 1.99
CA VAL A 72 -9.06 -1.96 0.77
C VAL A 72 -8.21 -3.16 0.34
N PHE A 73 -7.66 -3.91 1.30
CA PHE A 73 -6.97 -5.18 1.00
C PHE A 73 -7.89 -6.14 0.24
N ASP A 74 -9.10 -6.36 0.75
CA ASP A 74 -10.07 -7.25 0.10
C ASP A 74 -10.50 -6.75 -1.28
N LYS A 75 -10.74 -5.44 -1.44
CA LYS A 75 -11.06 -4.83 -2.73
C LYS A 75 -9.96 -5.07 -3.77
N ARG A 76 -8.70 -4.88 -3.39
CA ARG A 76 -7.54 -5.12 -4.26
C ARG A 76 -7.42 -6.60 -4.63
N SER A 77 -7.61 -7.49 -3.68
CA SER A 77 -7.60 -8.94 -3.91
C SER A 77 -8.70 -9.36 -4.89
N GLN A 78 -9.93 -8.87 -4.69
CA GLN A 78 -11.07 -9.15 -5.59
C GLN A 78 -10.85 -8.59 -7.00
N ALA A 79 -10.14 -7.47 -7.12
CA ALA A 79 -9.77 -6.88 -8.41
C ALA A 79 -8.60 -7.60 -9.11
N GLY A 80 -8.07 -8.69 -8.54
CA GLY A 80 -6.91 -9.41 -9.08
C GLY A 80 -5.59 -8.64 -8.97
N LYS A 81 -5.52 -7.66 -8.07
CA LYS A 81 -4.33 -6.84 -7.78
C LYS A 81 -3.98 -6.92 -6.29
N PRO A 82 -3.71 -8.12 -5.74
CA PRO A 82 -3.48 -8.30 -4.32
C PRO A 82 -2.25 -7.52 -3.85
N ILE A 83 -2.32 -7.05 -2.61
CA ILE A 83 -1.30 -6.25 -1.97
C ILE A 83 -0.75 -6.95 -0.72
N SER A 84 0.34 -6.41 -0.17
CA SER A 84 0.89 -6.91 1.08
C SER A 84 -0.05 -6.63 2.26
N THR A 85 -0.12 -7.59 3.18
CA THR A 85 -0.81 -7.43 4.48
C THR A 85 0.09 -6.77 5.54
N TYR A 86 1.32 -6.35 5.18
CA TYR A 86 2.35 -5.90 6.11
C TYR A 86 2.65 -4.40 6.04
N TRP A 87 1.77 -3.61 5.44
CA TRP A 87 1.99 -2.17 5.31
C TRP A 87 1.65 -1.37 6.56
N SER A 88 1.24 -2.05 7.66
CA SER A 88 0.93 -1.40 8.94
C SER A 88 -0.30 -0.48 8.87
N ASP A 89 -0.32 0.62 9.63
CA ASP A 89 -1.41 1.60 9.60
C ASP A 89 -1.48 2.32 8.25
N ALA A 90 -2.66 2.78 7.89
CA ALA A 90 -2.94 3.42 6.60
C ALA A 90 -1.96 4.55 6.24
N LYS A 91 -1.50 5.33 7.22
CA LYS A 91 -0.54 6.42 7.01
C LYS A 91 0.82 5.98 6.46
N TYR A 92 1.16 4.71 6.60
CA TYR A 92 2.43 4.15 6.14
C TYR A 92 2.32 3.42 4.80
N TRP A 93 1.10 3.25 4.28
CA TRP A 93 0.87 2.43 3.10
C TRP A 93 1.61 2.92 1.87
N ALA A 94 1.60 4.23 1.59
CA ALA A 94 2.30 4.77 0.42
C ALA A 94 3.81 4.48 0.45
N SER A 95 4.46 4.70 1.61
CA SER A 95 5.90 4.43 1.75
C SER A 95 6.23 2.95 1.70
N ASN A 96 5.42 2.11 2.35
CA ASN A 96 5.65 0.67 2.36
C ASN A 96 5.35 0.03 1.01
N ALA A 97 4.31 0.49 0.31
CA ALA A 97 4.02 0.08 -1.05
C ALA A 97 5.16 0.45 -2.02
N ALA A 98 5.69 1.67 -1.94
CA ALA A 98 6.83 2.09 -2.73
C ALA A 98 8.08 1.22 -2.47
N ASN A 99 8.33 0.86 -1.20
CA ASN A 99 9.41 -0.06 -0.84
C ASN A 99 9.23 -1.47 -1.42
N ASP A 100 7.97 -1.90 -1.59
CA ASP A 100 7.63 -3.18 -2.20
C ASP A 100 7.59 -3.11 -3.74
N GLY A 101 7.87 -1.94 -4.34
CA GLY A 101 7.96 -1.77 -5.79
C GLY A 101 6.67 -1.31 -6.46
N TYR A 102 5.64 -0.92 -5.69
CA TYR A 102 4.43 -0.32 -6.24
C TYR A 102 4.71 1.10 -6.74
N GLN A 103 4.09 1.47 -7.85
CA GLN A 103 4.06 2.86 -8.27
C GLN A 103 3.18 3.67 -7.31
N VAL A 104 3.75 4.77 -6.78
CA VAL A 104 3.04 5.69 -5.88
C VAL A 104 3.21 7.10 -6.41
N ASP A 105 2.11 7.78 -6.67
CA ASP A 105 2.10 9.16 -7.17
C ASP A 105 0.85 9.93 -6.71
N ASN A 106 0.56 11.08 -7.31
CA ASN A 106 -0.62 11.91 -6.99
C ASN A 106 -1.68 11.88 -8.09
N THR A 107 -1.61 10.93 -9.03
CA THR A 107 -2.55 10.80 -10.13
C THR A 107 -3.43 9.57 -9.93
N PRO A 108 -4.76 9.71 -9.84
CA PRO A 108 -5.64 8.58 -9.60
C PRO A 108 -5.74 7.67 -10.83
N SER A 109 -5.92 6.39 -10.60
CA SER A 109 -6.41 5.43 -11.58
C SER A 109 -7.49 4.54 -10.95
N VAL A 110 -8.37 4.00 -11.77
CA VAL A 110 -9.39 3.05 -11.28
C VAL A 110 -8.70 1.82 -10.72
N GLY A 111 -9.10 1.42 -9.52
CA GLY A 111 -8.49 0.32 -8.81
C GLY A 111 -7.24 0.69 -7.98
N ALA A 112 -6.75 1.92 -8.07
CA ALA A 112 -5.70 2.41 -7.17
C ALA A 112 -6.22 2.58 -5.74
N ILE A 113 -5.29 2.61 -4.80
CA ILE A 113 -5.56 2.92 -3.40
C ILE A 113 -5.29 4.40 -3.18
N MET A 114 -6.29 5.17 -2.78
CA MET A 114 -6.13 6.53 -2.29
C MET A 114 -5.66 6.48 -0.83
N GLN A 115 -4.61 7.21 -0.50
CA GLN A 115 -4.07 7.26 0.86
C GLN A 115 -3.98 8.69 1.35
N SER A 116 -4.37 8.90 2.61
CA SER A 116 -4.17 10.14 3.34
C SER A 116 -3.56 9.89 4.71
N THR A 117 -2.80 10.88 5.20
CA THR A 117 -2.01 10.76 6.44
C THR A 117 -2.64 11.42 7.69
N PRO A 118 -3.65 12.30 7.61
CA PRO A 118 -4.20 12.97 8.79
C PRO A 118 -4.68 11.98 9.86
N GLY A 119 -4.57 12.42 11.12
CA GLY A 119 -4.96 11.62 12.27
C GLY A 119 -3.89 10.61 12.72
N PRO A 120 -4.16 9.84 13.77
CA PRO A 120 -3.18 8.93 14.37
C PRO A 120 -2.82 7.75 13.46
N TYR A 121 -3.74 7.31 12.62
CA TYR A 121 -3.60 6.10 11.78
C TYR A 121 -3.58 6.39 10.27
N GLY A 122 -3.99 7.59 9.83
CA GLY A 122 -4.26 7.87 8.43
C GLY A 122 -5.53 7.18 7.93
N HIS A 123 -5.73 7.20 6.60
CA HIS A 123 -6.89 6.55 5.99
C HIS A 123 -6.56 6.06 4.58
N VAL A 124 -7.20 4.96 4.16
CA VAL A 124 -7.11 4.43 2.80
C VAL A 124 -8.50 4.14 2.25
N ALA A 125 -8.64 4.34 0.93
CA ALA A 125 -9.87 4.09 0.19
C ALA A 125 -9.53 3.48 -1.17
N TYR A 126 -10.51 2.85 -1.81
CA TYR A 126 -10.38 2.27 -3.14
C TYR A 126 -10.98 3.19 -4.20
N VAL A 127 -10.26 3.46 -5.28
CA VAL A 127 -10.75 4.28 -6.39
C VAL A 127 -11.66 3.46 -7.29
N GLU A 128 -12.94 3.77 -7.26
CA GLU A 128 -13.97 3.06 -8.03
C GLU A 128 -14.11 3.62 -9.45
N ARG A 129 -14.02 4.96 -9.59
CA ARG A 129 -14.23 5.64 -10.86
C ARG A 129 -13.56 7.01 -10.89
N ILE A 130 -13.11 7.41 -12.07
CA ILE A 130 -12.70 8.78 -12.38
C ILE A 130 -13.80 9.41 -13.20
N ASN A 131 -14.32 10.55 -12.76
CA ASN A 131 -15.37 11.29 -13.43
C ASN A 131 -14.80 12.23 -14.50
N GLY A 132 -15.65 12.62 -15.47
CA GLY A 132 -15.23 13.49 -16.58
C GLY A 132 -14.79 14.91 -16.17
N ASP A 133 -15.17 15.37 -14.96
CA ASP A 133 -14.75 16.64 -14.37
C ASP A 133 -13.43 16.55 -13.58
N GLY A 134 -12.83 15.38 -13.54
CA GLY A 134 -11.59 15.11 -12.78
C GLY A 134 -11.81 14.75 -11.31
N SER A 135 -13.04 14.77 -10.80
CA SER A 135 -13.37 14.21 -9.49
C SER A 135 -13.27 12.68 -9.52
N ILE A 136 -13.13 12.05 -8.35
CA ILE A 136 -13.09 10.60 -8.24
C ILE A 136 -14.15 10.08 -7.29
N LEU A 137 -14.74 8.94 -7.62
CA LEU A 137 -15.57 8.18 -6.69
C LEU A 137 -14.69 7.15 -6.01
N ILE A 138 -14.73 7.14 -4.69
CA ILE A 138 -14.04 6.17 -3.86
C ILE A 138 -15.03 5.34 -3.04
N SER A 139 -14.63 4.15 -2.66
CA SER A 139 -15.27 3.36 -1.62
C SER A 139 -14.30 3.18 -0.44
N GLU A 140 -14.83 3.22 0.77
CA GLU A 140 -14.04 3.22 1.99
C GLU A 140 -14.81 2.59 3.15
N MET A 141 -14.11 2.20 4.20
CA MET A 141 -14.72 1.66 5.42
C MET A 141 -14.15 2.36 6.63
N ASN A 142 -14.93 2.45 7.70
CA ASN A 142 -14.54 3.11 8.96
C ASN A 142 -14.11 4.57 8.78
N TYR A 143 -14.80 5.31 7.92
CA TYR A 143 -14.58 6.74 7.75
C TYR A 143 -15.64 7.58 8.49
N ALA A 144 -16.92 7.45 8.10
CA ALA A 144 -17.99 8.30 8.62
C ALA A 144 -18.74 7.66 9.81
N ASN A 145 -18.94 6.34 9.81
CA ASN A 145 -19.87 5.66 10.73
C ASN A 145 -19.22 4.56 11.57
N GLY A 146 -17.89 4.60 11.73
CA GLY A 146 -17.15 3.61 12.52
C GLY A 146 -16.86 2.30 11.78
N PRO A 147 -16.25 1.33 12.48
CA PRO A 147 -15.86 0.03 11.91
C PRO A 147 -17.03 -0.71 11.26
N TYR A 148 -16.74 -1.53 10.25
CA TYR A 148 -17.70 -2.34 9.47
C TYR A 148 -18.68 -1.53 8.61
N ASN A 149 -18.66 -0.21 8.67
CA ASN A 149 -19.52 0.64 7.84
C ASN A 149 -18.77 1.11 6.59
N MET A 150 -19.20 0.63 5.45
CA MET A 150 -18.72 1.03 4.13
C MET A 150 -19.54 2.20 3.61
N ASN A 151 -18.89 3.14 2.97
CA ASN A 151 -19.53 4.23 2.25
C ASN A 151 -18.81 4.55 0.94
N TYR A 152 -19.52 5.27 0.08
CA TYR A 152 -18.95 5.90 -1.11
C TYR A 152 -18.83 7.40 -0.88
N ARG A 153 -17.74 7.98 -1.41
CA ARG A 153 -17.52 9.42 -1.34
C ARG A 153 -16.92 9.92 -2.66
N THR A 154 -17.32 11.11 -3.07
CA THR A 154 -16.71 11.79 -4.21
C THR A 154 -15.66 12.77 -3.69
N ILE A 155 -14.43 12.66 -4.19
CA ILE A 155 -13.36 13.61 -3.94
C ILE A 155 -13.36 14.63 -5.07
N PRO A 156 -13.52 15.93 -4.77
CA PRO A 156 -13.51 16.98 -5.79
C PRO A 156 -12.18 17.02 -6.56
N ALA A 157 -12.22 17.36 -7.83
CA ALA A 157 -11.01 17.45 -8.68
C ALA A 157 -9.91 18.33 -8.06
N SER A 158 -10.31 19.41 -7.38
CA SER A 158 -9.37 20.33 -6.70
C SER A 158 -8.61 19.71 -5.52
N GLU A 159 -9.11 18.62 -4.96
CA GLU A 159 -8.51 17.95 -3.80
C GLU A 159 -7.72 16.69 -4.19
N VAL A 160 -7.96 16.12 -5.37
CA VAL A 160 -7.39 14.83 -5.79
C VAL A 160 -5.87 14.81 -5.66
N SER A 161 -5.19 15.86 -6.10
CA SER A 161 -3.71 15.92 -6.08
C SER A 161 -3.10 16.02 -4.67
N SER A 162 -3.92 16.20 -3.63
CA SER A 162 -3.44 16.22 -2.24
C SER A 162 -3.30 14.82 -1.63
N TYR A 163 -3.76 13.80 -2.33
CA TYR A 163 -3.67 12.40 -1.91
C TYR A 163 -2.54 11.67 -2.62
N ALA A 164 -2.04 10.62 -2.01
CA ALA A 164 -1.19 9.65 -2.66
C ALA A 164 -2.04 8.50 -3.23
N PHE A 165 -1.65 8.01 -4.40
CA PHE A 165 -2.29 6.86 -5.05
C PHE A 165 -1.27 5.75 -5.25
N ILE A 166 -1.65 4.52 -4.84
CA ILE A 166 -0.86 3.29 -4.97
C ILE A 166 -1.51 2.44 -6.08
N HIS A 167 -0.73 2.09 -7.11
CA HIS A 167 -1.23 1.43 -8.33
C HIS A 167 -1.03 -0.06 -8.38
#